data_701263e4c870e31b52eb0b8d2ced3b6e
#
_entry.id   701263e4c870e31b52eb0b8d2ced3b6e
#
_cell.length_a   1.000
_cell.length_b   1.000
_cell.length_c   1.000
_cell.angle_alpha   90.00
_cell.angle_beta   90.00
_cell.angle_gamma   90.00
#
_symmetry.space_group_name_H-M   'P 1'
#
loop_
_entity.id
_entity.type
_entity.pdbx_description
1 polymer ?
#
loop_
_entity_poly.entity_id
_entity_poly.type
_entity_poly.pdbx_seq_one_letter_code
_entity_poly.pdbx_strand_id
1 'polypeptide(L)'
;NEVGVEKLVTSCAFENTDDSAEIINAAKKSGTAVEYMGAGGKLEVGNMSVSALSPEALYSTDNDNSLAIKLEAFGKSMLFMADCAAKAEQDILQYGDSLKCDILKVSHHGSGGSTGEEFLSLAKPQYAVVSVGVNSYALPSVETISRMESVGAKVLRTDKSGTALFKITNEEIKVNTDY
;
A
#
# COMPACT_ATOMS: atom_id res chain seq x y z
N ASN A 1 15.88 20.80 6.88
CA ASN A 1 15.70 20.08 8.14
C ASN A 1 15.84 18.60 7.83
N GLU A 2 16.88 17.96 8.35
CA GLU A 2 17.06 16.53 8.24
C GLU A 2 16.13 15.86 9.26
N VAL A 3 15.34 14.90 8.78
CA VAL A 3 14.51 14.07 9.65
C VAL A 3 15.34 12.86 10.04
N GLY A 4 15.52 12.63 11.36
CA GLY A 4 16.17 11.42 11.85
C GLY A 4 15.30 10.20 11.54
N VAL A 5 15.88 9.17 10.94
CA VAL A 5 15.22 7.89 10.67
C VAL A 5 15.94 6.81 11.46
N GLU A 6 15.25 6.21 12.42
CA GLU A 6 15.82 5.14 13.24
C GLU A 6 15.91 3.82 12.49
N LYS A 7 14.85 3.51 11.70
CA LYS A 7 14.74 2.24 10.97
C LYS A 7 14.13 2.47 9.58
N LEU A 8 14.74 1.89 8.57
CA LEU A 8 14.21 1.72 7.22
C LEU A 8 13.73 0.27 7.08
N VAL A 9 12.44 0.08 6.82
CA VAL A 9 11.87 -1.23 6.48
C VAL A 9 11.58 -1.27 5.00
N THR A 10 12.05 -2.32 4.33
CA THR A 10 11.91 -2.44 2.88
C THR A 10 11.56 -3.87 2.49
N SER A 11 11.13 -4.08 1.24
CA SER A 11 10.87 -5.41 0.69
C SER A 11 12.10 -6.31 0.79
N CYS A 12 11.91 -7.57 1.11
CA CYS A 12 12.99 -8.56 1.07
C CYS A 12 13.59 -8.74 -0.34
N ALA A 13 12.90 -8.28 -1.37
CA ALA A 13 13.36 -8.28 -2.75
C ALA A 13 14.17 -7.02 -3.13
N PHE A 14 14.25 -6.04 -2.23
CA PHE A 14 14.79 -4.70 -2.54
C PHE A 14 16.30 -4.69 -2.83
N GLU A 15 17.07 -5.68 -2.40
CA GLU A 15 18.54 -5.70 -2.56
C GLU A 15 19.06 -5.85 -3.99
N ASN A 16 18.19 -6.10 -4.96
CA ASN A 16 18.60 -6.53 -6.31
C ASN A 16 18.56 -5.43 -7.37
N THR A 17 18.44 -4.15 -6.97
CA THR A 17 18.42 -3.02 -7.90
C THR A 17 19.55 -2.03 -7.61
N ASP A 18 20.05 -1.32 -8.63
CA ASP A 18 21.09 -0.30 -8.46
C ASP A 18 20.62 0.83 -7.53
N ASP A 19 19.36 1.24 -7.63
CA ASP A 19 18.75 2.26 -6.76
C ASP A 19 18.70 1.83 -5.29
N SER A 20 18.52 0.53 -5.03
CA SER A 20 18.49 0.00 -3.68
C SER A 20 19.83 0.17 -2.95
N ALA A 21 20.93 -0.01 -3.67
CA ALA A 21 22.28 0.12 -3.11
C ALA A 21 22.54 1.57 -2.63
N GLU A 22 22.06 2.57 -3.34
CA GLU A 22 22.18 3.97 -2.96
C GLU A 22 21.40 4.28 -1.67
N ILE A 23 20.15 3.82 -1.58
CA ILE A 23 19.27 4.02 -0.42
C ILE A 23 19.85 3.31 0.80
N ILE A 24 20.25 2.04 0.66
CA ILE A 24 20.86 1.27 1.75
C ILE A 24 22.16 1.91 2.25
N ASN A 25 23.01 2.38 1.33
CA ASN A 25 24.24 3.06 1.70
C ASN A 25 23.98 4.40 2.41
N ALA A 26 22.98 5.15 1.99
CA ALA A 26 22.56 6.38 2.67
C ALA A 26 22.04 6.07 4.09
N ALA A 27 21.20 5.05 4.26
CA ALA A 27 20.72 4.59 5.56
C ALA A 27 21.90 4.22 6.49
N LYS A 28 22.83 3.40 6.00
CA LYS A 28 24.02 3.00 6.77
C LYS A 28 24.89 4.20 7.18
N LYS A 29 25.08 5.17 6.29
CA LYS A 29 25.86 6.39 6.59
C LYS A 29 25.21 7.26 7.66
N SER A 30 23.88 7.31 7.72
CA SER A 30 23.12 8.06 8.73
C SER A 30 22.90 7.30 10.04
N GLY A 31 23.39 6.07 10.15
CA GLY A 31 23.17 5.22 11.32
C GLY A 31 21.77 4.62 11.39
N THR A 32 20.99 4.70 10.31
CA THR A 32 19.66 4.09 10.20
C THR A 32 19.76 2.58 10.08
N ALA A 33 19.05 1.83 10.93
CA ALA A 33 18.95 0.39 10.81
C ALA A 33 18.13 0.01 9.56
N VAL A 34 18.57 -0.99 8.81
CA VAL A 34 17.84 -1.52 7.65
C VAL A 34 17.27 -2.89 7.98
N GLU A 35 15.99 -3.07 7.80
CA GLU A 35 15.26 -4.32 8.02
C GLU A 35 14.53 -4.72 6.74
N TYR A 36 14.63 -6.00 6.36
CA TYR A 36 13.96 -6.55 5.19
C TYR A 36 12.72 -7.30 5.62
N MET A 37 11.60 -7.04 4.95
CA MET A 37 10.31 -7.61 5.29
C MET A 37 9.63 -8.20 4.05
N GLY A 38 9.00 -9.35 4.23
CA GLY A 38 8.12 -9.99 3.27
C GLY A 38 6.88 -10.52 3.96
N ALA A 39 6.07 -11.29 3.26
CA ALA A 39 4.82 -11.85 3.76
C ALA A 39 4.98 -12.53 5.13
N GLY A 40 4.05 -12.25 6.04
CA GLY A 40 4.08 -12.71 7.42
C GLY A 40 4.95 -11.89 8.38
N GLY A 41 5.76 -10.95 7.86
CA GLY A 41 6.54 -10.01 8.68
C GLY A 41 5.62 -9.08 9.49
N LYS A 42 6.06 -8.74 10.70
CA LYS A 42 5.28 -7.87 11.61
C LYS A 42 6.17 -6.84 12.27
N LEU A 43 5.63 -5.66 12.49
CA LEU A 43 6.28 -4.55 13.18
C LEU A 43 5.28 -3.81 14.05
N GLU A 44 5.68 -3.46 15.26
CA GLU A 44 4.92 -2.58 16.16
C GLU A 44 5.57 -1.19 16.20
N VAL A 45 4.78 -0.15 16.02
CA VAL A 45 5.21 1.25 16.07
C VAL A 45 4.25 2.04 16.96
N GLY A 46 4.63 2.23 18.22
CA GLY A 46 3.74 2.82 19.21
C GLY A 46 2.46 2.00 19.37
N ASN A 47 1.31 2.59 19.07
CA ASN A 47 0.00 1.92 19.14
C ASN A 47 -0.47 1.37 17.78
N MET A 48 0.44 1.28 16.82
CA MET A 48 0.15 0.76 15.48
C MET A 48 0.81 -0.59 15.29
N SER A 49 0.08 -1.55 14.71
CA SER A 49 0.65 -2.78 14.20
C SER A 49 0.73 -2.74 12.68
N VAL A 50 1.82 -3.24 12.13
CA VAL A 50 2.05 -3.35 10.69
C VAL A 50 2.33 -4.81 10.37
N SER A 51 1.59 -5.37 9.43
CA SER A 51 1.78 -6.73 8.93
C SER A 51 2.08 -6.68 7.43
N ALA A 52 3.14 -7.35 6.99
CA ALA A 52 3.44 -7.49 5.58
C ALA A 52 2.63 -8.63 4.97
N LEU A 53 2.01 -8.35 3.82
CA LEU A 53 1.18 -9.28 3.05
C LEU A 53 1.92 -9.81 1.81
N SER A 54 2.91 -9.07 1.32
CA SER A 54 3.71 -9.34 0.11
C SER A 54 5.10 -8.73 0.30
N PRO A 55 6.15 -9.24 -0.40
CA PRO A 55 6.10 -10.39 -1.29
C PRO A 55 6.15 -11.73 -0.51
N GLU A 56 5.45 -12.75 -1.04
CA GLU A 56 5.47 -14.12 -0.51
C GLU A 56 6.74 -14.87 -0.93
N ALA A 57 7.26 -14.52 -2.11
CA ALA A 57 8.46 -15.07 -2.71
C ALA A 57 9.16 -14.00 -3.55
N LEU A 58 10.32 -14.31 -4.12
CA LEU A 58 10.92 -13.45 -5.14
C LEU A 58 10.23 -13.71 -6.49
N TYR A 59 9.63 -12.67 -7.04
CA TYR A 59 8.96 -12.71 -8.34
C TYR A 59 9.88 -12.18 -9.44
N SER A 60 9.54 -12.50 -10.68
CA SER A 60 10.28 -12.06 -11.86
C SER A 60 10.03 -10.60 -12.24
N THR A 61 8.99 -9.98 -11.70
CA THR A 61 8.64 -8.58 -11.95
C THR A 61 8.83 -7.74 -10.69
N ASP A 62 9.34 -6.53 -10.84
CA ASP A 62 9.60 -5.62 -9.73
C ASP A 62 8.31 -5.26 -8.99
N ASN A 63 7.21 -5.09 -9.73
CA ASN A 63 5.92 -4.74 -9.13
C ASN A 63 5.37 -5.85 -8.23
N ASP A 64 5.55 -7.12 -8.59
CA ASP A 64 5.13 -8.23 -7.72
C ASP A 64 6.03 -8.37 -6.48
N ASN A 65 7.25 -7.80 -6.51
CA ASN A 65 8.15 -7.70 -5.37
C ASN A 65 7.84 -6.53 -4.42
N SER A 66 6.75 -5.83 -4.64
CA SER A 66 6.29 -4.73 -3.79
C SER A 66 5.99 -5.19 -2.36
N LEU A 67 6.34 -4.36 -1.39
CA LEU A 67 5.97 -4.56 0.01
C LEU A 67 4.54 -4.06 0.23
N ALA A 68 3.57 -4.96 0.14
CA ALA A 68 2.20 -4.66 0.56
C ALA A 68 2.07 -4.86 2.07
N ILE A 69 1.44 -3.90 2.74
CA ILE A 69 1.27 -3.93 4.18
C ILE A 69 -0.17 -3.64 4.60
N LYS A 70 -0.57 -4.24 5.73
CA LYS A 70 -1.73 -3.84 6.50
C LYS A 70 -1.26 -3.11 7.74
N LEU A 71 -1.77 -1.91 7.96
CA LEU A 71 -1.58 -1.13 9.17
C LEU A 71 -2.88 -1.13 9.97
N GLU A 72 -2.80 -1.41 11.26
CA GLU A 72 -3.93 -1.37 12.18
C GLU A 72 -3.64 -0.43 13.33
N ALA A 73 -4.57 0.48 13.59
CA ALA A 73 -4.50 1.45 14.69
C ALA A 73 -5.91 1.89 15.09
N PHE A 74 -6.14 2.06 16.40
CA PHE A 74 -7.43 2.57 16.90
C PHE A 74 -8.65 1.74 16.46
N GLY A 75 -8.50 0.43 16.27
CA GLY A 75 -9.56 -0.45 15.77
C GLY A 75 -9.93 -0.22 14.31
N LYS A 76 -9.11 0.50 13.56
CA LYS A 76 -9.23 0.75 12.12
C LYS A 76 -8.06 0.13 11.39
N SER A 77 -8.27 -0.17 10.11
CA SER A 77 -7.26 -0.81 9.27
C SER A 77 -7.08 -0.14 7.93
N MET A 78 -5.82 -0.12 7.47
CA MET A 78 -5.42 0.43 6.17
C MET A 78 -4.59 -0.61 5.42
N LEU A 79 -4.89 -0.81 4.15
CA LEU A 79 -4.06 -1.59 3.24
C LEU A 79 -3.28 -0.65 2.32
N PHE A 80 -1.97 -0.85 2.23
CA PHE A 80 -1.08 -0.18 1.30
C PHE A 80 -0.54 -1.22 0.34
N MET A 81 -0.99 -1.19 -0.91
CA MET A 81 -0.70 -2.23 -1.90
C MET A 81 0.57 -1.94 -2.72
N ALA A 82 1.23 -0.78 -2.48
CA ALA A 82 2.35 -0.34 -3.31
C ALA A 82 2.01 -0.46 -4.81
N ASP A 83 2.87 -1.10 -5.60
CA ASP A 83 2.62 -1.36 -7.02
C ASP A 83 2.40 -2.86 -7.30
N CYS A 84 1.93 -3.63 -6.29
CA CYS A 84 1.61 -5.05 -6.46
C CYS A 84 0.84 -5.30 -7.75
N ALA A 85 1.37 -6.21 -8.58
CA ALA A 85 0.71 -6.65 -9.79
C ALA A 85 -0.12 -7.92 -9.53
N ALA A 86 -0.62 -8.53 -10.58
CA ALA A 86 -1.60 -9.60 -10.49
C ALA A 86 -1.11 -10.84 -9.72
N LYS A 87 0.19 -11.17 -9.80
CA LYS A 87 0.72 -12.37 -9.14
C LYS A 87 0.81 -12.18 -7.63
N ALA A 88 1.36 -11.05 -7.17
CA ALA A 88 1.41 -10.74 -5.74
C ALA A 88 0.00 -10.57 -5.16
N GLU A 89 -0.92 -9.94 -5.90
CA GLU A 89 -2.32 -9.81 -5.48
C GLU A 89 -2.99 -11.17 -5.33
N GLN A 90 -2.76 -12.12 -6.25
CA GLN A 90 -3.27 -13.47 -6.17
C GLN A 90 -2.79 -14.20 -4.91
N ASP A 91 -1.51 -14.06 -4.57
CA ASP A 91 -0.94 -14.70 -3.38
C ASP A 91 -1.47 -14.05 -2.08
N ILE A 92 -1.77 -12.74 -2.10
CA ILE A 92 -2.40 -12.02 -0.97
C ILE A 92 -3.81 -12.55 -0.65
N LEU A 93 -4.54 -13.11 -1.61
CA LEU A 93 -5.90 -13.65 -1.38
C LEU A 93 -5.94 -14.75 -0.31
N GLN A 94 -4.82 -15.44 -0.04
CA GLN A 94 -4.72 -16.44 1.02
C GLN A 94 -5.09 -15.91 2.42
N TYR A 95 -4.97 -14.60 2.63
CA TYR A 95 -5.30 -13.97 3.91
C TYR A 95 -6.82 -13.80 4.13
N GLY A 96 -7.65 -14.05 3.10
CA GLY A 96 -9.10 -14.09 3.21
C GLY A 96 -9.70 -12.86 3.92
N ASP A 97 -10.53 -13.09 4.93
CA ASP A 97 -11.22 -12.02 5.69
C ASP A 97 -10.27 -11.07 6.40
N SER A 98 -9.00 -11.46 6.63
CA SER A 98 -8.00 -10.57 7.21
C SER A 98 -7.62 -9.41 6.29
N LEU A 99 -7.99 -9.47 5.00
CA LEU A 99 -7.81 -8.37 4.04
C LEU A 99 -8.82 -7.24 4.22
N LYS A 100 -9.91 -7.45 4.96
CA LYS A 100 -10.88 -6.39 5.22
C LYS A 100 -10.19 -5.14 5.78
N CYS A 101 -10.52 -3.98 5.19
CA CYS A 101 -9.92 -2.71 5.59
C CYS A 101 -10.91 -1.55 5.51
N ASP A 102 -10.62 -0.50 6.27
CA ASP A 102 -11.37 0.76 6.19
C ASP A 102 -10.85 1.65 5.05
N ILE A 103 -9.53 1.65 4.84
CA ILE A 103 -8.86 2.47 3.83
C ILE A 103 -7.95 1.58 2.98
N LEU A 104 -8.05 1.72 1.67
CA LEU A 104 -7.19 1.06 0.70
C LEU A 104 -6.37 2.10 -0.06
N LYS A 105 -5.03 2.08 0.05
CA LYS A 105 -4.16 2.68 -0.96
C LYS A 105 -4.10 1.72 -2.14
N VAL A 106 -4.73 2.12 -3.22
CA VAL A 106 -4.91 1.31 -4.43
C VAL A 106 -3.57 0.96 -5.04
N SER A 107 -3.45 -0.27 -5.52
CA SER A 107 -2.24 -0.76 -6.16
C SER A 107 -1.94 -0.03 -7.46
N HIS A 108 -0.66 0.14 -7.75
CA HIS A 108 -0.10 0.55 -9.04
C HIS A 108 -0.87 1.69 -9.69
N HIS A 109 -1.16 2.75 -8.90
CA HIS A 109 -1.87 3.97 -9.32
C HIS A 109 -3.22 3.72 -9.99
N GLY A 110 -3.85 2.58 -9.72
CA GLY A 110 -5.12 2.18 -10.35
C GLY A 110 -4.95 1.53 -11.72
N SER A 111 -3.85 0.82 -11.94
CA SER A 111 -3.64 0.02 -13.16
C SER A 111 -4.76 -1.01 -13.36
N GLY A 112 -5.13 -1.28 -14.60
CA GLY A 112 -6.14 -2.27 -14.96
C GLY A 112 -5.77 -3.71 -14.59
N GLY A 113 -4.47 -4.00 -14.47
CA GLY A 113 -3.92 -5.32 -14.12
C GLY A 113 -3.83 -5.60 -12.62
N SER A 114 -4.34 -4.72 -11.75
CA SER A 114 -4.32 -4.87 -10.30
C SER A 114 -5.64 -4.43 -9.68
N THR A 115 -5.79 -4.62 -8.36
CA THR A 115 -7.01 -4.28 -7.62
C THR A 115 -8.23 -4.98 -8.23
N GLY A 116 -8.13 -6.31 -8.32
CA GLY A 116 -9.13 -7.19 -8.94
C GLY A 116 -10.40 -7.35 -8.12
N GLU A 117 -11.43 -7.91 -8.75
CA GLU A 117 -12.75 -8.10 -8.12
C GLU A 117 -12.66 -9.01 -6.89
N GLU A 118 -11.90 -10.10 -6.97
CA GLU A 118 -11.76 -11.06 -5.87
C GLU A 118 -11.09 -10.39 -4.66
N PHE A 119 -9.99 -9.67 -4.87
CA PHE A 119 -9.34 -8.89 -3.82
C PHE A 119 -10.30 -7.86 -3.19
N LEU A 120 -11.00 -7.08 -4.00
CA LEU A 120 -11.96 -6.09 -3.51
C LEU A 120 -13.15 -6.70 -2.77
N SER A 121 -13.58 -7.91 -3.16
CA SER A 121 -14.65 -8.63 -2.47
C SER A 121 -14.29 -9.03 -1.03
N LEU A 122 -12.99 -9.22 -0.75
CA LEU A 122 -12.43 -9.49 0.57
C LEU A 122 -12.10 -8.18 1.31
N ALA A 123 -11.40 -7.27 0.66
CA ALA A 123 -10.92 -6.01 1.26
C ALA A 123 -12.06 -5.06 1.66
N LYS A 124 -13.10 -4.93 0.84
CA LYS A 124 -14.30 -4.11 1.08
C LYS A 124 -14.02 -2.74 1.70
N PRO A 125 -13.14 -1.93 1.11
CA PRO A 125 -12.73 -0.69 1.71
C PRO A 125 -13.86 0.34 1.75
N GLN A 126 -13.93 1.13 2.82
CA GLN A 126 -14.81 2.32 2.88
C GLN A 126 -14.26 3.42 1.96
N TYR A 127 -12.93 3.59 1.95
CA TYR A 127 -12.23 4.56 1.11
C TYR A 127 -11.17 3.84 0.27
N ALA A 128 -11.13 4.15 -1.03
CA ALA A 128 -10.08 3.71 -1.94
C ALA A 128 -9.31 4.94 -2.45
N VAL A 129 -8.04 5.04 -2.13
CA VAL A 129 -7.18 6.18 -2.49
C VAL A 129 -6.30 5.81 -3.67
N VAL A 130 -6.50 6.50 -4.78
CA VAL A 130 -5.67 6.40 -5.98
C VAL A 130 -4.67 7.54 -5.99
N SER A 131 -3.42 7.25 -5.69
CA SER A 131 -2.30 8.17 -5.75
C SER A 131 -1.86 8.30 -7.21
N VAL A 132 -2.25 9.35 -7.88
CA VAL A 132 -2.01 9.55 -9.32
C VAL A 132 -1.91 11.02 -9.64
N GLY A 133 -1.09 11.37 -10.63
CA GLY A 133 -0.98 12.69 -11.21
C GLY A 133 -1.22 12.65 -12.72
N VAL A 134 -0.96 13.76 -13.40
CA VAL A 134 -0.96 13.80 -14.86
C VAL A 134 0.07 12.80 -15.38
N ASN A 135 -0.37 11.89 -16.23
CA ASN A 135 0.47 10.80 -16.72
C ASN A 135 0.11 10.42 -18.16
N SER A 136 1.05 9.74 -18.85
CA SER A 136 0.88 9.22 -20.22
C SER A 136 0.42 7.75 -20.26
N TYR A 137 0.25 7.10 -19.10
CA TYR A 137 -0.10 5.67 -18.97
C TYR A 137 -1.61 5.42 -18.93
N ALA A 138 -2.43 6.46 -19.05
CA ALA A 138 -3.89 6.41 -18.92
C ALA A 138 -4.34 5.86 -17.54
N LEU A 139 -3.58 6.16 -16.48
CA LEU A 139 -3.93 5.79 -15.11
C LEU A 139 -4.77 6.89 -14.43
N PRO A 140 -5.70 6.50 -13.54
CA PRO A 140 -6.15 5.14 -13.29
C PRO A 140 -7.05 4.61 -14.43
N SER A 141 -7.10 3.29 -14.62
CA SER A 141 -8.01 2.69 -15.60
C SER A 141 -9.47 2.86 -15.18
N VAL A 142 -10.34 2.99 -16.17
CA VAL A 142 -11.79 3.14 -15.94
C VAL A 142 -12.34 1.89 -15.26
N GLU A 143 -11.86 0.72 -15.65
CA GLU A 143 -12.27 -0.57 -15.11
C GLU A 143 -11.92 -0.70 -13.63
N THR A 144 -10.72 -0.25 -13.21
CA THR A 144 -10.31 -0.29 -11.80
C THR A 144 -11.16 0.64 -10.95
N ILE A 145 -11.46 1.84 -11.45
CA ILE A 145 -12.40 2.75 -10.77
C ILE A 145 -13.76 2.09 -10.60
N SER A 146 -14.32 1.53 -11.68
CA SER A 146 -15.63 0.88 -11.66
C SER A 146 -15.68 -0.29 -10.68
N ARG A 147 -14.62 -1.13 -10.61
CA ARG A 147 -14.54 -2.23 -9.64
C ARG A 147 -14.58 -1.74 -8.19
N MET A 148 -13.86 -0.66 -7.87
CA MET A 148 -13.87 -0.08 -6.52
C MET A 148 -15.24 0.50 -6.14
N GLU A 149 -15.87 1.20 -7.07
CA GLU A 149 -17.22 1.76 -6.87
C GLU A 149 -18.27 0.65 -6.71
N SER A 150 -18.13 -0.46 -7.42
CA SER A 150 -19.07 -1.61 -7.35
C SER A 150 -19.10 -2.28 -5.98
N VAL A 151 -18.02 -2.23 -5.21
CA VAL A 151 -17.98 -2.71 -3.82
C VAL A 151 -18.36 -1.65 -2.79
N GLY A 152 -18.81 -0.47 -3.25
CA GLY A 152 -19.28 0.63 -2.40
C GLY A 152 -18.17 1.52 -1.84
N ALA A 153 -16.93 1.42 -2.34
CA ALA A 153 -15.84 2.25 -1.88
C ALA A 153 -16.00 3.71 -2.36
N LYS A 154 -15.74 4.65 -1.45
CA LYS A 154 -15.57 6.07 -1.85
C LYS A 154 -14.18 6.24 -2.44
N VAL A 155 -14.12 6.44 -3.75
CA VAL A 155 -12.86 6.61 -4.49
C VAL A 155 -12.37 8.05 -4.39
N LEU A 156 -11.14 8.23 -3.91
CA LEU A 156 -10.44 9.51 -3.83
C LEU A 156 -9.22 9.44 -4.75
N ARG A 157 -9.13 10.37 -5.70
CA ARG A 157 -8.02 10.47 -6.66
C ARG A 157 -7.23 11.73 -6.39
N THR A 158 -5.90 11.61 -6.21
CA THR A 158 -5.06 12.79 -5.90
C THR A 158 -4.98 13.81 -7.05
N ASP A 159 -5.17 13.38 -8.30
CA ASP A 159 -5.25 14.26 -9.46
C ASP A 159 -6.55 15.09 -9.53
N LYS A 160 -7.58 14.71 -8.75
CA LYS A 160 -8.88 15.40 -8.70
C LYS A 160 -9.16 16.05 -7.35
N SER A 161 -8.75 15.40 -6.27
CA SER A 161 -9.08 15.78 -4.89
C SER A 161 -7.89 16.41 -4.15
N GLY A 162 -6.72 16.48 -4.77
CA GLY A 162 -5.49 16.90 -4.10
C GLY A 162 -5.06 15.93 -3.02
N THR A 163 -4.55 16.42 -1.93
CA THR A 163 -4.16 15.63 -0.77
C THR A 163 -5.38 15.01 -0.09
N ALA A 164 -5.32 13.73 0.23
CA ALA A 164 -6.33 13.08 1.08
C ALA A 164 -5.74 12.85 2.47
N LEU A 165 -6.19 13.64 3.45
CA LEU A 165 -5.78 13.54 4.85
C LEU A 165 -6.81 12.77 5.65
N PHE A 166 -6.39 11.62 6.21
CA PHE A 166 -7.21 10.80 7.09
C PHE A 166 -6.81 11.04 8.55
N LYS A 167 -7.75 11.49 9.36
CA LYS A 167 -7.62 11.53 10.82
C LYS A 167 -8.41 10.37 11.40
N ILE A 168 -7.68 9.45 12.05
CA ILE A 168 -8.24 8.19 12.57
C ILE A 168 -8.27 8.27 14.08
N THR A 169 -9.42 7.92 14.66
CA THR A 169 -9.65 7.76 16.10
C THR A 169 -10.37 6.44 16.36
N ASN A 170 -10.53 6.05 17.64
CA ASN A 170 -11.32 4.88 18.01
C ASN A 170 -12.78 4.96 17.52
N GLU A 171 -13.31 6.17 17.39
CA GLU A 171 -14.73 6.40 17.07
C GLU A 171 -14.95 6.51 15.56
N GLU A 172 -14.09 7.24 14.85
CA GLU A 172 -14.36 7.62 13.47
C GLU A 172 -13.09 7.78 12.60
N ILE A 173 -13.32 7.77 11.31
CA ILE A 173 -12.35 8.20 10.29
C ILE A 173 -12.88 9.50 9.67
N LYS A 174 -12.16 10.59 9.87
CA LYS A 174 -12.41 11.86 9.15
C LYS A 174 -11.48 11.97 7.97
N VAL A 175 -12.04 12.31 6.83
CA VAL A 175 -11.27 12.58 5.61
C VAL A 175 -11.44 14.03 5.20
N ASN A 176 -10.33 14.71 4.91
CA ASN A 176 -10.29 16.03 4.31
C ASN A 176 -9.50 15.95 3.00
N THR A 177 -9.94 16.70 2.00
CA THR A 177 -9.27 16.84 0.71
C THR A 177 -9.07 18.32 0.42
N ASP A 178 -8.13 18.63 -0.49
CA ASP A 178 -7.85 20.03 -0.87
C ASP A 178 -8.97 20.66 -1.70
N TYR A 179 -9.76 19.82 -2.41
CA TYR A 179 -10.85 20.22 -3.31
C TYR A 179 -12.10 19.37 -3.07
#